data_44366e033145dec9e91aafb90f80e986
#
_entry.id   44366e033145dec9e91aafb90f80e986
#
_cell.length_a   1.000
_cell.length_b   1.000
_cell.length_c   1.000
_cell.angle_alpha   90.00
_cell.angle_beta   90.00
_cell.angle_gamma   90.00
#
_symmetry.space_group_name_H-M   'P 1'
#
loop_
_entity.id
_entity.type
_entity.pdbx_description
1 polymer ?
#
loop_
_entity_poly.entity_id
_entity_poly.type
_entity_poly.pdbx_seq_one_letter_code
_entity_poly.pdbx_strand_id
1 'polypeptide(L)'
;GLIAVPYHYLLQFFFNLRHDFFDSHPKWYWYLPLFLLMWGILIFVSWLVKKMPLITGGGIPQTRGVINGRVAYKHPFIEVIAKFVGGILALSTGLSLGREGPSVQIGSYVGCLVSKWGRVLAGERKQLLAAGAGAGLAAAFAAPLASSLLVIESIERFDAPKTAITTLLAGVVAGGVASWLFPINPYFQIDAIVPGMTFWSQVKLFLLLAAVVSVFGKFFSV
;
A
#
# COMPACT_ATOMS: atom_id res chain seq x y z
N GLY A 1 -4.44 10.52 -0.20
CA GLY A 1 -3.41 11.21 0.55
C GLY A 1 -3.73 11.26 2.05
N LEU A 2 -4.80 11.95 2.44
CA LEU A 2 -5.14 12.23 3.86
C LEU A 2 -5.19 11.01 4.79
N ILE A 3 -5.62 9.85 4.33
CA ILE A 3 -5.69 8.62 5.15
C ILE A 3 -4.37 7.83 5.11
N ALA A 4 -3.68 7.86 3.97
CA ALA A 4 -2.41 7.14 3.84
C ALA A 4 -1.30 7.76 4.72
N VAL A 5 -1.35 9.07 4.91
CA VAL A 5 -0.42 9.83 5.73
C VAL A 5 -0.42 9.38 7.20
N PRO A 6 -1.55 9.43 7.96
CA PRO A 6 -1.58 8.94 9.33
C PRO A 6 -1.28 7.44 9.42
N TYR A 7 -1.64 6.63 8.41
CA TYR A 7 -1.29 5.22 8.36
C TYR A 7 0.22 5.01 8.38
N HIS A 8 0.93 5.76 7.54
CA HIS A 8 2.39 5.69 7.46
C HIS A 8 3.07 6.18 8.76
N TYR A 9 2.58 7.30 9.30
CA TYR A 9 3.12 7.89 10.52
C TYR A 9 2.97 6.97 11.74
N LEU A 10 1.79 6.38 11.91
CA LEU A 10 1.54 5.43 12.98
C LEU A 10 2.39 4.17 12.84
N LEU A 11 2.56 3.65 11.61
CA LEU A 11 3.48 2.53 11.38
C LEU A 11 4.90 2.87 11.81
N GLN A 12 5.41 4.03 11.40
CA GLN A 12 6.77 4.45 11.74
C GLN A 12 6.93 4.67 13.25
N PHE A 13 5.93 5.26 13.90
CA PHE A 13 5.89 5.41 15.35
C PHE A 13 6.00 4.05 16.07
N PHE A 14 5.22 3.05 15.69
CA PHE A 14 5.28 1.72 16.30
C PHE A 14 6.57 0.97 15.99
N PHE A 15 7.15 1.16 14.80
CA PHE A 15 8.47 0.61 14.49
C PHE A 15 9.56 1.20 15.37
N ASN A 16 9.58 2.51 15.55
CA ASN A 16 10.53 3.20 16.41
C ASN A 16 10.35 2.76 17.87
N LEU A 17 9.10 2.74 18.36
CA LEU A 17 8.81 2.29 19.73
C LEU A 17 9.33 0.87 19.99
N ARG A 18 9.19 -0.04 19.03
CA ARG A 18 9.72 -1.39 19.14
C ARG A 18 11.25 -1.40 19.14
N HIS A 19 11.87 -0.62 18.25
CA HIS A 19 13.33 -0.51 18.17
C HIS A 19 13.90 0.04 19.48
N ASP A 20 13.34 1.14 19.98
CA ASP A 20 13.73 1.76 21.24
C ASP A 20 13.58 0.80 22.44
N PHE A 21 12.54 -0.04 22.41
CA PHE A 21 12.34 -1.06 23.43
C PHE A 21 13.46 -2.10 23.41
N PHE A 22 13.88 -2.59 22.26
CA PHE A 22 14.98 -3.55 22.13
C PHE A 22 16.32 -2.95 22.56
N ASP A 23 16.59 -1.71 22.20
CA ASP A 23 17.83 -1.02 22.56
C ASP A 23 17.91 -0.71 24.06
N SER A 24 16.77 -0.36 24.67
CA SER A 24 16.70 -0.04 26.11
C SER A 24 16.72 -1.28 27.00
N HIS A 25 16.34 -2.43 26.48
CA HIS A 25 16.18 -3.66 27.27
C HIS A 25 16.93 -4.85 26.66
N PRO A 26 18.26 -4.87 26.66
CA PRO A 26 19.06 -5.92 26.02
C PRO A 26 19.01 -7.28 26.72
N LYS A 27 18.39 -7.38 27.91
CA LYS A 27 18.33 -8.62 28.68
C LYS A 27 17.21 -9.53 28.14
N TRP A 28 17.51 -10.81 27.90
CA TRP A 28 16.69 -11.80 27.24
C TRP A 28 15.29 -11.99 27.87
N TYR A 29 15.12 -11.79 29.16
CA TYR A 29 13.82 -11.97 29.85
C TYR A 29 12.77 -10.90 29.47
N TRP A 30 13.18 -9.75 28.92
CA TRP A 30 12.28 -8.73 28.41
C TRP A 30 11.65 -9.13 27.06
N TYR A 31 12.24 -10.07 26.34
CA TYR A 31 11.66 -10.52 25.06
C TYR A 31 10.42 -11.39 25.25
N LEU A 32 10.29 -12.08 26.38
CA LEU A 32 9.12 -12.92 26.66
C LEU A 32 7.82 -12.10 26.76
N PRO A 33 7.71 -11.04 27.59
CA PRO A 33 6.49 -10.23 27.64
C PRO A 33 6.21 -9.52 26.30
N LEU A 34 7.23 -9.07 25.59
CA LEU A 34 7.07 -8.50 24.26
C LEU A 34 6.50 -9.52 23.27
N PHE A 35 7.01 -10.75 23.27
CA PHE A 35 6.52 -11.84 22.44
C PHE A 35 5.06 -12.18 22.76
N LEU A 36 4.69 -12.26 24.03
CA LEU A 36 3.31 -12.49 24.46
C LEU A 36 2.37 -11.36 24.01
N LEU A 37 2.81 -10.11 24.11
CA LEU A 37 2.08 -8.95 23.60
C LEU A 37 1.83 -9.06 22.10
N MET A 38 2.88 -9.36 21.32
CA MET A 38 2.77 -9.54 19.87
C MET A 38 1.81 -10.68 19.51
N TRP A 39 1.85 -11.80 20.25
CA TRP A 39 0.92 -12.91 20.08
C TRP A 39 -0.52 -12.49 20.36
N GLY A 40 -0.76 -11.74 21.44
CA GLY A 40 -2.08 -11.19 21.76
C GLY A 40 -2.62 -10.30 20.64
N ILE A 41 -1.77 -9.43 20.07
CA ILE A 41 -2.11 -8.58 18.92
C ILE A 41 -2.49 -9.44 17.70
N LEU A 42 -1.72 -10.49 17.41
CA LEU A 42 -2.01 -11.37 16.25
C LEU A 42 -3.31 -12.17 16.45
N ILE A 43 -3.62 -12.60 17.67
CA ILE A 43 -4.90 -13.24 17.99
C ILE A 43 -6.06 -12.25 17.77
N PHE A 44 -5.93 -11.01 18.22
CA PHE A 44 -6.92 -9.97 17.99
C PHE A 44 -7.13 -9.68 16.49
N VAL A 45 -6.05 -9.53 15.73
CA VAL A 45 -6.11 -9.32 14.27
C VAL A 45 -6.77 -10.53 13.58
N SER A 46 -6.46 -11.75 14.00
CA SER A 46 -7.08 -12.97 13.46
C SER A 46 -8.57 -13.01 13.73
N TRP A 47 -9.00 -12.60 14.94
CA TRP A 47 -10.41 -12.49 15.27
C TRP A 47 -11.13 -11.43 14.43
N LEU A 48 -10.47 -10.27 14.19
CA LEU A 48 -11.00 -9.20 13.35
C LEU A 48 -11.18 -9.68 11.89
N VAL A 49 -10.20 -10.42 11.36
CA VAL A 49 -10.25 -11.01 10.01
C VAL A 49 -11.37 -12.04 9.91
N LYS A 50 -11.59 -12.87 10.93
CA LYS A 50 -12.73 -13.84 10.94
C LYS A 50 -14.07 -13.14 10.85
N LYS A 51 -14.24 -11.97 11.50
CA LYS A 51 -15.46 -11.16 11.40
C LYS A 51 -15.62 -10.45 10.06
N MET A 52 -14.52 -10.06 9.44
CA MET A 52 -14.49 -9.28 8.20
C MET A 52 -13.54 -9.93 7.18
N PRO A 53 -13.93 -11.02 6.50
CA PRO A 53 -13.02 -11.78 5.63
C PRO A 53 -12.36 -10.96 4.52
N LEU A 54 -12.98 -9.87 4.06
CA LEU A 54 -12.44 -9.02 3.00
C LEU A 54 -11.21 -8.22 3.42
N ILE A 55 -10.95 -8.03 4.74
CA ILE A 55 -9.73 -7.34 5.18
C ILE A 55 -8.50 -8.25 5.26
N THR A 56 -8.65 -9.53 4.97
CA THR A 56 -7.56 -10.52 5.05
C THR A 56 -6.43 -10.22 4.05
N GLY A 57 -5.24 -10.69 4.34
CA GLY A 57 -4.07 -10.65 3.45
C GLY A 57 -3.63 -9.26 3.01
N GLY A 58 -2.95 -9.18 1.89
CA GLY A 58 -2.40 -7.95 1.34
C GLY A 58 -3.45 -6.95 0.84
N GLY A 59 -4.65 -7.40 0.43
CA GLY A 59 -5.72 -6.51 -0.02
C GLY A 59 -5.81 -6.29 -1.53
N ILE A 60 -4.75 -6.49 -2.30
CA ILE A 60 -4.76 -6.37 -3.77
C ILE A 60 -5.72 -7.38 -4.42
N PRO A 61 -5.68 -8.70 -4.08
CA PRO A 61 -6.63 -9.67 -4.63
C PRO A 61 -8.08 -9.35 -4.29
N GLN A 62 -8.34 -8.89 -3.06
CA GLN A 62 -9.68 -8.50 -2.60
C GLN A 62 -10.19 -7.29 -3.39
N THR A 63 -9.35 -6.26 -3.53
CA THR A 63 -9.66 -5.06 -4.33
C THR A 63 -9.96 -5.42 -5.78
N ARG A 64 -9.14 -6.28 -6.38
CA ARG A 64 -9.37 -6.80 -7.73
C ARG A 64 -10.70 -7.56 -7.82
N GLY A 65 -11.01 -8.40 -6.83
CA GLY A 65 -12.29 -9.11 -6.75
C GLY A 65 -13.49 -8.18 -6.72
N VAL A 66 -13.39 -7.07 -5.97
CA VAL A 66 -14.48 -6.07 -5.87
C VAL A 66 -14.60 -5.25 -7.15
N ILE A 67 -13.51 -4.80 -7.75
CA ILE A 67 -13.52 -4.05 -9.01
C ILE A 67 -14.10 -4.90 -10.15
N ASN A 68 -13.77 -6.19 -10.18
CA ASN A 68 -14.30 -7.14 -11.17
C ASN A 68 -15.72 -7.65 -10.84
N GLY A 69 -16.37 -7.14 -9.80
CA GLY A 69 -17.75 -7.49 -9.44
C GLY A 69 -17.94 -8.90 -8.86
N ARG A 70 -16.84 -9.62 -8.53
CA ARG A 70 -16.91 -10.98 -7.95
C ARG A 70 -17.30 -10.98 -6.49
N VAL A 71 -16.95 -9.93 -5.77
CA VAL A 71 -17.30 -9.67 -4.36
C VAL A 71 -17.65 -8.19 -4.19
N ALA A 72 -18.32 -7.86 -3.09
CA ALA A 72 -18.70 -6.48 -2.80
C ALA A 72 -18.33 -6.10 -1.36
N TYR A 73 -17.86 -4.88 -1.18
CA TYR A 73 -17.69 -4.31 0.16
C TYR A 73 -19.06 -4.12 0.82
N LYS A 74 -19.32 -4.84 1.89
CA LYS A 74 -20.62 -4.80 2.62
C LYS A 74 -20.71 -3.53 3.43
N HIS A 75 -19.72 -3.27 4.26
CA HIS A 75 -19.67 -2.12 5.18
C HIS A 75 -18.35 -1.35 4.99
N PRO A 76 -18.14 -0.64 3.85
CA PRO A 76 -16.84 -0.09 3.48
C PRO A 76 -16.26 0.88 4.53
N PHE A 77 -17.11 1.59 5.28
CA PHE A 77 -16.65 2.48 6.35
C PHE A 77 -16.04 1.72 7.54
N ILE A 78 -16.67 0.62 7.96
CA ILE A 78 -16.16 -0.21 9.06
C ILE A 78 -14.96 -1.03 8.57
N GLU A 79 -15.04 -1.56 7.37
CA GLU A 79 -13.97 -2.35 6.74
C GLU A 79 -12.69 -1.54 6.54
N VAL A 80 -12.76 -0.24 6.16
CA VAL A 80 -11.57 0.60 6.04
C VAL A 80 -10.90 0.84 7.39
N ILE A 81 -11.69 1.08 8.44
CA ILE A 81 -11.16 1.25 9.81
C ILE A 81 -10.51 -0.04 10.28
N ALA A 82 -11.21 -1.17 10.10
CA ALA A 82 -10.69 -2.49 10.47
C ALA A 82 -9.40 -2.84 9.71
N LYS A 83 -9.32 -2.53 8.42
CA LYS A 83 -8.10 -2.72 7.63
C LYS A 83 -6.97 -1.81 8.08
N PHE A 84 -7.28 -0.55 8.37
CA PHE A 84 -6.32 0.43 8.86
C PHE A 84 -5.72 -0.01 10.20
N VAL A 85 -6.56 -0.30 11.19
CA VAL A 85 -6.12 -0.72 12.52
C VAL A 85 -5.44 -2.10 12.48
N GLY A 86 -6.07 -3.08 11.84
CA GLY A 86 -5.51 -4.43 11.72
C GLY A 86 -4.19 -4.46 10.96
N GLY A 87 -4.04 -3.63 9.92
CA GLY A 87 -2.81 -3.49 9.17
C GLY A 87 -1.67 -2.89 10.00
N ILE A 88 -1.94 -1.80 10.74
CA ILE A 88 -0.95 -1.19 11.64
C ILE A 88 -0.54 -2.20 12.72
N LEU A 89 -1.48 -2.82 13.39
CA LEU A 89 -1.19 -3.79 14.45
C LEU A 89 -0.37 -4.97 13.93
N ALA A 90 -0.76 -5.57 12.80
CA ALA A 90 -0.03 -6.71 12.23
C ALA A 90 1.39 -6.34 11.80
N LEU A 91 1.59 -5.17 11.17
CA LEU A 91 2.92 -4.69 10.77
C LEU A 91 3.78 -4.33 11.97
N SER A 92 3.19 -3.76 13.03
CA SER A 92 3.90 -3.38 14.26
C SER A 92 4.49 -4.57 15.02
N THR A 93 3.92 -5.78 14.86
CA THR A 93 4.48 -7.01 15.46
C THR A 93 5.80 -7.44 14.81
N GLY A 94 6.26 -6.78 13.75
CA GLY A 94 7.51 -7.12 13.08
C GLY A 94 7.40 -8.24 12.07
N LEU A 95 6.19 -8.64 11.70
CA LEU A 95 6.00 -9.54 10.59
C LEU A 95 6.50 -8.91 9.29
N SER A 96 7.18 -9.68 8.47
CA SER A 96 7.65 -9.24 7.13
C SER A 96 6.46 -9.15 6.18
N LEU A 97 5.61 -8.15 6.39
CA LEU A 97 4.44 -7.85 5.57
C LEU A 97 4.65 -6.53 4.82
N GLY A 98 4.25 -6.51 3.56
CA GLY A 98 4.25 -5.27 2.77
C GLY A 98 3.10 -4.35 3.19
N ARG A 99 3.37 -3.05 3.20
CA ARG A 99 2.37 -2.00 3.46
C ARG A 99 1.62 -1.57 2.19
N GLU A 100 2.08 -2.02 1.04
CA GLU A 100 1.54 -1.67 -0.27
C GLU A 100 0.09 -2.15 -0.41
N GLY A 101 -0.13 -3.41 -0.11
CA GLY A 101 -1.44 -4.04 -0.22
C GLY A 101 -2.52 -3.37 0.64
N PRO A 102 -2.28 -3.16 1.94
CA PRO A 102 -3.21 -2.39 2.77
C PRO A 102 -3.50 -0.99 2.24
N SER A 103 -2.51 -0.28 1.70
CA SER A 103 -2.69 1.06 1.14
C SER A 103 -3.60 1.05 -0.10
N VAL A 104 -3.43 0.08 -1.00
CA VAL A 104 -4.30 -0.15 -2.16
C VAL A 104 -5.75 -0.38 -1.71
N GLN A 105 -5.95 -1.27 -0.75
CA GLN A 105 -7.28 -1.63 -0.29
C GLN A 105 -7.97 -0.49 0.47
N ILE A 106 -7.25 0.21 1.34
CA ILE A 106 -7.76 1.40 2.04
C ILE A 106 -8.18 2.46 1.01
N GLY A 107 -7.36 2.71 0.00
CA GLY A 107 -7.70 3.63 -1.10
C GLY A 107 -8.96 3.20 -1.85
N SER A 108 -9.10 1.92 -2.15
CA SER A 108 -10.29 1.38 -2.82
C SER A 108 -11.56 1.50 -1.94
N TYR A 109 -11.48 1.28 -0.63
CA TYR A 109 -12.60 1.55 0.28
C TYR A 109 -13.03 3.01 0.24
N VAL A 110 -12.07 3.94 0.23
CA VAL A 110 -12.37 5.39 0.11
C VAL A 110 -13.05 5.68 -1.22
N GLY A 111 -12.55 5.13 -2.32
CA GLY A 111 -13.21 5.23 -3.63
C GLY A 111 -14.65 4.69 -3.62
N CYS A 112 -14.88 3.58 -2.92
CA CYS A 112 -16.22 3.03 -2.71
C CYS A 112 -17.12 3.96 -1.88
N LEU A 113 -16.61 4.58 -0.82
CA LEU A 113 -17.37 5.54 -0.01
C LEU A 113 -17.74 6.78 -0.82
N VAL A 114 -16.79 7.35 -1.57
CA VAL A 114 -17.03 8.49 -2.46
C VAL A 114 -18.09 8.14 -3.49
N SER A 115 -18.03 6.94 -4.09
CA SER A 115 -19.04 6.50 -5.07
C SER A 115 -20.45 6.37 -4.46
N LYS A 116 -20.55 5.96 -3.21
CA LYS A 116 -21.84 5.88 -2.49
C LYS A 116 -22.39 7.27 -2.16
N TRP A 117 -21.54 8.17 -1.67
CA TRP A 117 -21.95 9.55 -1.34
C TRP A 117 -22.32 10.36 -2.58
N GLY A 118 -21.56 10.21 -3.67
CA GLY A 118 -21.82 10.87 -4.96
C GLY A 118 -22.97 10.25 -5.75
N ARG A 119 -23.56 9.12 -5.29
CA ARG A 119 -24.65 8.40 -5.98
C ARG A 119 -24.33 8.11 -7.46
N VAL A 120 -23.04 7.80 -7.73
CA VAL A 120 -22.57 7.57 -9.11
C VAL A 120 -23.09 6.25 -9.69
N LEU A 121 -23.14 6.17 -11.00
CA LEU A 121 -23.57 4.98 -11.73
C LEU A 121 -22.61 3.80 -11.50
N ALA A 122 -23.10 2.57 -11.69
CA ALA A 122 -22.35 1.35 -11.41
C ALA A 122 -21.02 1.27 -12.19
N GLY A 123 -20.97 1.75 -13.43
CA GLY A 123 -19.76 1.80 -14.25
C GLY A 123 -18.71 2.78 -13.70
N GLU A 124 -19.16 3.96 -13.27
CA GLU A 124 -18.27 4.97 -12.67
C GLU A 124 -17.76 4.56 -11.29
N ARG A 125 -18.55 3.77 -10.55
CA ARG A 125 -18.14 3.20 -9.28
C ARG A 125 -16.87 2.37 -9.41
N LYS A 126 -16.78 1.53 -10.44
CA LYS A 126 -15.60 0.72 -10.74
C LYS A 126 -14.35 1.60 -10.94
N GLN A 127 -14.51 2.69 -11.71
CA GLN A 127 -13.46 3.67 -11.93
C GLN A 127 -12.99 4.34 -10.64
N LEU A 128 -13.92 4.74 -9.75
CA LEU A 128 -13.60 5.36 -8.47
C LEU A 128 -12.89 4.39 -7.51
N LEU A 129 -13.25 3.11 -7.53
CA LEU A 129 -12.55 2.10 -6.73
C LEU A 129 -11.10 1.93 -7.20
N ALA A 130 -10.88 1.86 -8.51
CA ALA A 130 -9.54 1.74 -9.11
C ALA A 130 -8.73 3.03 -8.87
N ALA A 131 -9.33 4.19 -9.08
CA ALA A 131 -8.71 5.48 -8.81
C ALA A 131 -8.31 5.61 -7.32
N GLY A 132 -9.18 5.19 -6.41
CA GLY A 132 -8.88 5.14 -4.98
C GLY A 132 -7.70 4.20 -4.66
N ALA A 133 -7.68 3.01 -5.28
CA ALA A 133 -6.59 2.04 -5.11
C ALA A 133 -5.24 2.61 -5.57
N GLY A 134 -5.20 3.24 -6.76
CA GLY A 134 -4.01 3.93 -7.28
C GLY A 134 -3.57 5.10 -6.42
N ALA A 135 -4.53 5.91 -5.95
CA ALA A 135 -4.28 7.02 -5.05
C ALA A 135 -3.70 6.56 -3.69
N GLY A 136 -4.20 5.45 -3.14
CA GLY A 136 -3.67 4.86 -1.91
C GLY A 136 -2.21 4.42 -2.06
N LEU A 137 -1.91 3.77 -3.17
CA LEU A 137 -0.55 3.31 -3.47
C LEU A 137 0.39 4.48 -3.78
N ALA A 138 -0.07 5.48 -4.56
CA ALA A 138 0.69 6.68 -4.89
C ALA A 138 1.10 7.48 -3.64
N ALA A 139 0.17 7.58 -2.68
CA ALA A 139 0.47 8.24 -1.41
C ALA A 139 1.44 7.44 -0.52
N ALA A 140 1.46 6.09 -0.65
CA ALA A 140 2.36 5.24 0.12
C ALA A 140 3.81 5.27 -0.40
N PHE A 141 4.00 5.43 -1.71
CA PHE A 141 5.32 5.38 -2.37
C PHE A 141 5.83 6.73 -2.88
N ALA A 142 5.03 7.78 -2.86
CA ALA A 142 5.29 9.05 -3.56
C ALA A 142 5.57 8.86 -5.08
N ALA A 143 4.98 7.83 -5.67
CA ALA A 143 5.21 7.42 -7.05
C ALA A 143 3.89 7.34 -7.84
N PRO A 144 3.27 8.48 -8.20
CA PRO A 144 1.94 8.50 -8.80
C PRO A 144 1.83 7.75 -10.14
N LEU A 145 2.83 7.88 -11.01
CA LEU A 145 2.87 7.18 -12.30
C LEU A 145 2.96 5.67 -12.14
N ALA A 146 3.96 5.19 -11.38
CA ALA A 146 4.19 3.77 -11.17
C ALA A 146 2.99 3.10 -10.47
N SER A 147 2.41 3.78 -9.47
CA SER A 147 1.24 3.30 -8.73
C SER A 147 0.00 3.19 -9.61
N SER A 148 -0.22 4.17 -10.49
CA SER A 148 -1.34 4.16 -11.43
C SER A 148 -1.20 3.05 -12.46
N LEU A 149 -0.01 2.89 -13.03
CA LEU A 149 0.30 1.81 -13.98
C LEU A 149 0.11 0.43 -13.35
N LEU A 150 0.58 0.23 -12.11
CA LEU A 150 0.42 -1.04 -11.40
C LEU A 150 -1.06 -1.39 -11.19
N VAL A 151 -1.89 -0.41 -10.85
CA VAL A 151 -3.33 -0.64 -10.65
C VAL A 151 -4.02 -0.95 -11.98
N ILE A 152 -3.68 -0.23 -13.06
CA ILE A 152 -4.23 -0.46 -14.39
C ILE A 152 -3.85 -1.85 -14.89
N GLU A 153 -2.58 -2.24 -14.76
CA GLU A 153 -2.07 -3.54 -15.19
C GLU A 153 -2.62 -4.68 -14.34
N SER A 154 -2.49 -4.57 -13.02
CA SER A 154 -2.76 -5.69 -12.10
C SER A 154 -4.25 -5.85 -11.79
N ILE A 155 -5.04 -4.79 -11.84
CA ILE A 155 -6.42 -4.78 -11.39
C ILE A 155 -7.39 -4.70 -12.57
N GLU A 156 -7.20 -3.80 -13.52
CA GLU A 156 -8.14 -3.51 -14.61
C GLU A 156 -7.80 -4.14 -15.96
N ARG A 157 -6.58 -4.62 -16.17
CA ARG A 157 -6.12 -5.22 -17.43
C ARG A 157 -6.27 -4.32 -18.67
N PHE A 158 -6.00 -3.01 -18.55
CA PHE A 158 -5.99 -2.03 -19.66
C PHE A 158 -7.30 -1.84 -20.44
N ASP A 159 -8.44 -2.36 -19.95
CA ASP A 159 -9.67 -2.39 -20.72
C ASP A 159 -10.45 -1.06 -20.80
N ALA A 160 -10.05 -0.03 -20.04
CA ALA A 160 -10.79 1.24 -19.98
C ALA A 160 -9.89 2.49 -19.87
N PRO A 161 -9.69 3.23 -20.96
CA PRO A 161 -8.86 4.45 -20.97
C PRO A 161 -9.33 5.53 -19.97
N LYS A 162 -10.65 5.63 -19.74
CA LYS A 162 -11.20 6.56 -18.73
C LYS A 162 -10.74 6.23 -17.31
N THR A 163 -10.66 4.94 -16.95
CA THR A 163 -10.17 4.51 -15.65
C THR A 163 -8.67 4.77 -15.50
N ALA A 164 -7.91 4.62 -16.57
CA ALA A 164 -6.49 4.93 -16.56
C ALA A 164 -6.23 6.40 -16.23
N ILE A 165 -6.94 7.30 -16.91
CA ILE A 165 -6.82 8.76 -16.69
C ILE A 165 -7.26 9.13 -15.27
N THR A 166 -8.41 8.64 -14.81
CA THR A 166 -8.92 8.93 -13.46
C THR A 166 -7.97 8.39 -12.38
N THR A 167 -7.40 7.20 -12.57
CA THR A 167 -6.44 6.60 -11.64
C THR A 167 -5.15 7.41 -11.58
N LEU A 168 -4.66 7.86 -12.74
CA LEU A 168 -3.47 8.71 -12.83
C LEU A 168 -3.67 10.05 -12.13
N LEU A 169 -4.78 10.75 -12.42
CA LEU A 169 -5.10 12.03 -11.79
C LEU A 169 -5.25 11.88 -10.26
N ALA A 170 -5.96 10.86 -9.81
CA ALA A 170 -6.12 10.55 -8.39
C ALA A 170 -4.78 10.23 -7.73
N GLY A 171 -3.89 9.51 -8.42
CA GLY A 171 -2.54 9.20 -7.97
C GLY A 171 -1.67 10.45 -7.82
N VAL A 172 -1.68 11.34 -8.83
CA VAL A 172 -0.93 12.62 -8.79
C VAL A 172 -1.40 13.50 -7.63
N VAL A 173 -2.71 13.68 -7.47
CA VAL A 173 -3.27 14.47 -6.37
C VAL A 173 -2.95 13.84 -5.01
N ALA A 174 -3.10 12.54 -4.87
CA ALA A 174 -2.85 11.83 -3.61
C ALA A 174 -1.36 11.83 -3.25
N GLY A 175 -0.48 11.63 -4.22
CA GLY A 175 0.97 11.72 -4.04
C GLY A 175 1.41 13.14 -3.69
N GLY A 176 0.86 14.15 -4.39
CA GLY A 176 1.12 15.57 -4.10
C GLY A 176 0.70 15.97 -2.69
N VAL A 177 -0.51 15.57 -2.26
CA VAL A 177 -0.98 15.82 -0.88
C VAL A 177 -0.10 15.09 0.14
N ALA A 178 0.30 13.86 -0.14
CA ALA A 178 1.17 13.11 0.76
C ALA A 178 2.55 13.78 0.89
N SER A 179 3.16 14.19 -0.22
CA SER A 179 4.46 14.88 -0.23
C SER A 179 4.41 16.27 0.41
N TRP A 180 3.26 16.96 0.32
CA TRP A 180 3.07 18.27 0.94
C TRP A 180 2.91 18.18 2.47
N LEU A 181 2.18 17.16 2.94
CA LEU A 181 1.96 16.96 4.39
C LEU A 181 3.17 16.35 5.09
N PHE A 182 3.93 15.53 4.37
CA PHE A 182 5.13 14.89 4.87
C PHE A 182 6.24 14.97 3.83
N PRO A 183 7.40 15.54 4.16
CA PRO A 183 8.59 15.34 3.36
C PRO A 183 8.91 13.84 3.38
N ILE A 184 8.50 13.16 2.32
CA ILE A 184 8.80 11.73 2.15
C ILE A 184 10.27 11.67 1.79
N ASN A 185 11.10 11.34 2.77
CA ASN A 185 12.46 10.92 2.48
C ASN A 185 12.35 9.67 1.60
N PRO A 186 12.99 9.67 0.41
CA PRO A 186 12.96 8.48 -0.44
C PRO A 186 13.48 7.28 0.37
N TYR A 187 12.84 6.13 0.20
CA TYR A 187 13.19 4.90 0.92
C TYR A 187 14.64 4.50 0.76
N PHE A 188 15.19 4.81 -0.39
CA PHE A 188 16.60 4.64 -0.72
C PHE A 188 17.21 6.03 -0.83
N GLN A 189 17.80 6.50 0.24
CA GLN A 189 18.74 7.63 0.17
C GLN A 189 20.02 7.08 -0.44
N ILE A 190 20.13 7.23 -1.74
CA ILE A 190 21.38 6.94 -2.45
C ILE A 190 22.23 8.20 -2.32
N ASP A 191 23.04 8.27 -1.28
CA ASP A 191 24.02 9.34 -1.11
C ASP A 191 25.15 9.30 -2.17
N ALA A 192 25.19 8.25 -2.96
CA ALA A 192 26.12 8.08 -4.04
C ALA A 192 25.52 8.52 -5.38
N ILE A 193 25.39 9.82 -5.60
CA ILE A 193 25.54 10.33 -6.95
C ILE A 193 26.99 10.04 -7.33
N VAL A 194 27.23 9.02 -8.15
CA VAL A 194 28.58 8.77 -8.69
C VAL A 194 28.94 9.99 -9.53
N PRO A 195 29.85 10.86 -9.05
CA PRO A 195 30.18 12.09 -9.76
C PRO A 195 30.80 11.70 -11.10
N GLY A 196 30.26 12.21 -12.21
CA GLY A 196 30.85 12.03 -13.55
C GLY A 196 30.15 11.04 -14.46
N MET A 197 28.98 10.46 -14.07
CA MET A 197 28.21 9.67 -15.02
C MET A 197 27.51 10.55 -16.05
N THR A 198 27.85 10.38 -17.32
CA THR A 198 27.15 11.00 -18.45
C THR A 198 25.74 10.39 -18.57
N PHE A 199 24.74 11.16 -19.03
CA PHE A 199 23.37 10.69 -19.29
C PHE A 199 23.32 9.32 -20.01
N TRP A 200 24.14 9.15 -21.05
CA TRP A 200 24.24 7.90 -21.80
C TRP A 200 24.79 6.72 -21.00
N SER A 201 25.66 6.96 -20.02
CA SER A 201 26.17 5.92 -19.12
C SER A 201 25.06 5.44 -18.18
N GLN A 202 24.22 6.36 -17.69
CA GLN A 202 23.07 6.04 -16.88
C GLN A 202 22.04 5.22 -17.68
N VAL A 203 21.72 5.62 -18.90
CA VAL A 203 20.80 4.87 -19.79
C VAL A 203 21.31 3.44 -20.03
N LYS A 204 22.60 3.25 -20.32
CA LYS A 204 23.19 1.91 -20.48
C LYS A 204 23.05 1.06 -19.22
N LEU A 205 23.30 1.65 -18.05
CA LEU A 205 23.18 0.97 -16.77
C LEU A 205 21.72 0.54 -16.48
N PHE A 206 20.75 1.43 -16.76
CA PHE A 206 19.34 1.11 -16.63
C PHE A 206 18.90 0.00 -17.58
N LEU A 207 19.36 0.00 -18.83
CA LEU A 207 19.06 -1.07 -19.78
C LEU A 207 19.66 -2.41 -19.36
N LEU A 208 20.89 -2.40 -18.85
CA LEU A 208 21.54 -3.59 -18.30
C LEU A 208 20.75 -4.12 -17.09
N LEU A 209 20.40 -3.24 -16.16
CA LEU A 209 19.62 -3.61 -14.99
C LEU A 209 18.25 -4.17 -15.38
N ALA A 210 17.57 -3.54 -16.34
CA ALA A 210 16.28 -4.02 -16.85
C ALA A 210 16.40 -5.41 -17.48
N ALA A 211 17.46 -5.68 -18.25
CA ALA A 211 17.71 -6.99 -18.82
C ALA A 211 17.94 -8.06 -17.74
N VAL A 212 18.78 -7.76 -16.75
CA VAL A 212 19.07 -8.66 -15.63
C VAL A 212 17.80 -8.96 -14.84
N VAL A 213 17.04 -7.91 -14.45
CA VAL A 213 15.78 -8.07 -13.69
C VAL A 213 14.74 -8.86 -14.50
N SER A 214 14.65 -8.67 -15.81
CA SER A 214 13.74 -9.42 -16.68
C SER A 214 14.07 -10.91 -16.71
N VAL A 215 15.35 -11.27 -16.77
CA VAL A 215 15.78 -12.68 -16.71
C VAL A 215 15.43 -13.31 -15.36
N PHE A 216 15.75 -12.62 -14.26
CA PHE A 216 15.39 -13.08 -12.92
C PHE A 216 13.87 -13.14 -12.70
N GLY A 217 13.13 -12.14 -13.17
CA GLY A 217 11.67 -12.13 -13.08
C GLY A 217 11.02 -13.31 -13.78
N LYS A 218 11.53 -13.70 -14.96
CA LYS A 218 11.08 -14.89 -15.69
C LYS A 218 11.36 -16.19 -14.89
N PHE A 219 12.48 -16.24 -14.18
CA PHE A 219 12.83 -17.40 -13.35
C PHE A 219 11.90 -17.60 -12.15
N PHE A 220 11.38 -16.50 -11.57
CA PHE A 220 10.44 -16.52 -10.45
C PHE A 220 8.97 -16.62 -10.86
N SER A 221 8.63 -16.48 -12.14
CA SER A 221 7.25 -16.53 -12.64
C SER A 221 6.80 -17.90 -13.15
N VAL A 222 7.60 -18.96 -12.95
CA VAL A 222 7.28 -20.35 -13.33
C VAL A 222 6.50 -21.06 -12.23
#